data_d45fa918dd6d5da5f231dfb3bada9e9e
#
_entry.id   d45fa918dd6d5da5f231dfb3bada9e9e
#
_cell.length_a   1.000
_cell.length_b   1.000
_cell.length_c   1.000
_cell.angle_alpha   90.00
_cell.angle_beta   90.00
_cell.angle_gamma   90.00
#
_symmetry.space_group_name_H-M   'P 1'
#
loop_
_entity.id
_entity.type
_entity.pdbx_description
1 polymer ?
#
loop_
_entity_poly.entity_id
_entity_poly.type
_entity_poly.pdbx_seq_one_letter_code
_entity_poly.pdbx_strand_id
1 'polypeptide(L)'
;LEYQDALSFHMDIVPCIPLDESISNLMYEDINNYILDENLSKTITNHAVSITDTDKDNYPYIDSGWNISNPEGYALWFEANMNKSKKAMLLMEKAQVDNLPNFNKKTTLQRAIQLLKRHRDNMFKGNEDSKAISIIITTLATHAYNGEDNLAEALKNILTNMKRFINPHYPRIPNPTHPSED
;
A
#
# COMPACT_ATOMS: atom_id res chain seq x y z
N LEU A 1 -17.66 -3.69 16.26
CA LEU A 1 -17.71 -3.38 17.70
C LEU A 1 -17.33 -1.91 17.89
N GLU A 2 -18.31 -1.08 18.25
CA GLU A 2 -18.06 0.32 18.62
C GLU A 2 -17.83 0.40 20.14
N TYR A 3 -16.73 1.00 20.53
CA TYR A 3 -16.45 1.36 21.93
C TYR A 3 -16.75 2.83 22.11
N GLN A 4 -17.77 3.13 22.93
CA GLN A 4 -18.20 4.48 23.29
C GLN A 4 -17.37 5.04 24.44
N ASP A 5 -16.09 5.31 24.21
CA ASP A 5 -15.29 6.14 25.10
C ASP A 5 -14.68 7.30 24.32
N ALA A 6 -14.19 8.33 24.99
CA ALA A 6 -13.69 9.59 24.42
C ALA A 6 -12.69 9.49 23.25
N LEU A 7 -12.29 8.28 22.90
CA LEU A 7 -11.53 7.90 21.70
C LEU A 7 -12.42 6.96 20.90
N SER A 8 -13.10 7.45 19.85
CA SER A 8 -13.88 6.63 18.93
C SER A 8 -12.96 5.59 18.28
N PHE A 9 -13.01 4.37 18.77
CA PHE A 9 -12.29 3.23 18.22
C PHE A 9 -13.30 2.26 17.59
N HIS A 10 -13.08 1.89 16.33
CA HIS A 10 -13.79 0.80 15.69
C HIS A 10 -12.80 -0.24 15.21
N MET A 11 -13.22 -1.49 15.18
CA MET A 11 -12.45 -2.62 14.68
C MET A 11 -13.31 -3.36 13.65
N ASP A 12 -12.78 -3.48 12.46
CA ASP A 12 -13.38 -4.25 11.39
C ASP A 12 -12.77 -5.65 11.40
N ILE A 13 -13.62 -6.68 11.41
CA ILE A 13 -13.21 -8.08 11.32
C ILE A 13 -13.77 -8.64 10.03
N VAL A 14 -12.88 -9.00 9.11
CA VAL A 14 -13.25 -9.54 7.81
C VAL A 14 -12.86 -11.02 7.76
N PRO A 15 -13.84 -11.95 7.66
CA PRO A 15 -13.56 -13.35 7.45
C PRO A 15 -12.84 -13.55 6.10
N CYS A 16 -11.80 -14.38 6.10
CA CYS A 16 -11.01 -14.63 4.90
C CYS A 16 -10.56 -16.09 4.82
N ILE A 17 -10.25 -16.54 3.60
CA ILE A 17 -9.66 -17.83 3.29
C ILE A 17 -8.44 -17.64 2.37
N PRO A 18 -7.47 -18.56 2.35
CA PRO A 18 -6.38 -18.54 1.38
C PRO A 18 -6.91 -18.50 -0.06
N LEU A 19 -6.15 -17.88 -0.96
CA LEU A 19 -6.45 -17.91 -2.39
C LEU A 19 -6.33 -19.32 -2.96
N ASP A 20 -7.16 -19.62 -3.95
CA ASP A 20 -6.96 -20.76 -4.83
C ASP A 20 -5.61 -20.65 -5.56
N GLU A 21 -4.94 -21.80 -5.79
CA GLU A 21 -3.61 -21.84 -6.39
C GLU A 21 -3.58 -21.25 -7.80
N SER A 22 -4.63 -21.45 -8.59
CA SER A 22 -4.73 -20.91 -9.94
C SER A 22 -4.82 -19.38 -9.93
N ILE A 23 -5.61 -18.81 -9.01
CA ILE A 23 -5.75 -17.36 -8.83
C ILE A 23 -4.44 -16.78 -8.29
N SER A 24 -3.82 -17.46 -7.35
CA SER A 24 -2.53 -17.06 -6.77
C SER A 24 -1.43 -16.97 -7.84
N ASN A 25 -1.36 -17.92 -8.76
CA ASN A 25 -0.38 -17.91 -9.85
C ASN A 25 -0.59 -16.73 -10.82
N LEU A 26 -1.83 -16.45 -11.22
CA LEU A 26 -2.14 -15.30 -12.07
C LEU A 26 -1.78 -13.98 -11.37
N MET A 27 -2.14 -13.86 -10.10
CA MET A 27 -1.83 -12.69 -9.30
C MET A 27 -0.32 -12.49 -9.14
N TYR A 28 0.44 -13.57 -8.96
CA TYR A 28 1.90 -13.49 -8.91
C TYR A 28 2.49 -12.93 -10.21
N GLU A 29 2.03 -13.40 -11.37
CA GLU A 29 2.49 -12.89 -12.66
C GLU A 29 2.21 -11.38 -12.81
N ASP A 30 1.01 -10.94 -12.46
CA ASP A 30 0.62 -9.52 -12.50
C ASP A 30 1.48 -8.67 -11.58
N ILE A 31 1.67 -9.09 -10.33
CA ILE A 31 2.49 -8.38 -9.35
C ILE A 31 3.94 -8.35 -9.80
N ASN A 32 4.48 -9.47 -10.29
CA ASN A 32 5.87 -9.55 -10.72
C ASN A 32 6.15 -8.67 -11.94
N ASN A 33 5.22 -8.60 -12.88
CA ASN A 33 5.32 -7.69 -14.02
C ASN A 33 5.27 -6.21 -13.61
N TYR A 34 4.58 -5.91 -12.50
CA TYR A 34 4.45 -4.55 -11.99
C TYR A 34 5.64 -4.11 -11.12
N ILE A 35 6.07 -4.97 -10.18
CA ILE A 35 7.11 -4.66 -9.18
C ILE A 35 8.52 -4.92 -9.73
N LEU A 36 8.69 -5.91 -10.61
CA LEU A 36 9.97 -6.35 -11.20
C LEU A 36 10.98 -6.84 -10.13
N ASP A 37 10.48 -7.43 -9.05
CA ASP A 37 11.26 -8.09 -7.99
C ASP A 37 10.57 -9.41 -7.64
N GLU A 38 11.12 -10.51 -8.13
CA GLU A 38 10.56 -11.86 -8.03
C GLU A 38 10.33 -12.31 -6.58
N ASN A 39 11.31 -12.06 -5.70
CA ASN A 39 11.21 -12.45 -4.29
C ASN A 39 10.14 -11.66 -3.55
N LEU A 40 10.09 -10.35 -3.78
CA LEU A 40 9.09 -9.48 -3.19
C LEU A 40 7.70 -9.83 -3.71
N SER A 41 7.55 -10.07 -5.02
CA SER A 41 6.29 -10.44 -5.66
C SER A 41 5.74 -11.75 -5.10
N LYS A 42 6.59 -12.76 -4.95
CA LYS A 42 6.21 -14.03 -4.32
C LYS A 42 5.78 -13.86 -2.88
N THR A 43 6.51 -13.07 -2.10
CA THR A 43 6.16 -12.80 -0.70
C THR A 43 4.82 -12.09 -0.61
N ILE A 44 4.59 -11.05 -1.42
CA ILE A 44 3.33 -10.31 -1.48
C ILE A 44 2.16 -11.25 -1.83
N THR A 45 2.32 -12.07 -2.86
CA THR A 45 1.26 -12.98 -3.32
C THR A 45 0.85 -13.97 -2.23
N ASN A 46 1.80 -14.48 -1.45
CA ASN A 46 1.53 -15.44 -0.37
C ASN A 46 0.66 -14.89 0.77
N HIS A 47 0.51 -13.56 0.88
CA HIS A 47 -0.34 -12.90 1.88
C HIS A 47 -1.72 -12.52 1.34
N ALA A 48 -1.99 -12.79 0.08
CA ALA A 48 -3.29 -12.51 -0.51
C ALA A 48 -4.34 -13.50 -0.02
N VAL A 49 -5.54 -13.01 0.21
CA VAL A 49 -6.67 -13.77 0.72
C VAL A 49 -7.93 -13.46 -0.07
N SER A 50 -8.87 -14.43 -0.10
CA SER A 50 -10.23 -14.18 -0.55
C SER A 50 -11.09 -13.73 0.63
N ILE A 51 -11.85 -12.66 0.44
CA ILE A 51 -12.76 -12.09 1.43
C ILE A 51 -14.20 -12.13 0.92
N THR A 52 -15.13 -12.38 1.85
CA THR A 52 -16.55 -12.36 1.54
C THR A 52 -17.09 -10.93 1.56
N ASP A 53 -18.22 -10.74 0.87
CA ASP A 53 -18.91 -9.46 0.76
C ASP A 53 -20.40 -9.70 1.02
N THR A 54 -20.94 -9.10 2.07
CA THR A 54 -22.35 -9.26 2.49
C THR A 54 -23.36 -8.77 1.46
N ASP A 55 -22.94 -7.93 0.52
CA ASP A 55 -23.81 -7.40 -0.53
C ASP A 55 -23.89 -8.33 -1.75
N LYS A 56 -23.16 -9.46 -1.73
CA LYS A 56 -23.16 -10.45 -2.82
C LYS A 56 -23.94 -11.69 -2.44
N ASP A 57 -24.64 -12.26 -3.42
CA ASP A 57 -25.46 -13.48 -3.26
C ASP A 57 -24.63 -14.71 -2.83
N ASN A 58 -23.34 -14.73 -3.17
CA ASN A 58 -22.41 -15.81 -2.79
C ASN A 58 -21.78 -15.64 -1.39
N TYR A 59 -22.20 -14.61 -0.63
CA TYR A 59 -21.68 -14.33 0.70
C TYR A 59 -21.60 -15.54 1.64
N PRO A 60 -22.65 -16.40 1.77
CA PRO A 60 -22.64 -17.52 2.72
C PRO A 60 -21.90 -18.75 2.19
N TYR A 61 -21.41 -18.74 0.96
CA TYR A 61 -20.80 -19.92 0.34
C TYR A 61 -19.35 -19.67 0.01
N ILE A 62 -18.48 -20.63 0.31
CA ILE A 62 -17.09 -20.57 -0.15
C ILE A 62 -17.09 -20.75 -1.67
N ASP A 63 -16.73 -19.70 -2.39
CA ASP A 63 -16.77 -19.63 -3.84
C ASP A 63 -15.55 -18.87 -4.40
N SER A 64 -15.15 -19.22 -5.63
CA SER A 64 -14.10 -18.54 -6.40
C SER A 64 -14.42 -17.09 -6.77
N GLY A 65 -15.68 -16.68 -6.63
CA GLY A 65 -16.13 -15.31 -6.89
C GLY A 65 -15.94 -14.33 -5.73
N TRP A 66 -15.28 -14.71 -4.64
CA TRP A 66 -14.98 -13.81 -3.55
C TRP A 66 -13.92 -12.76 -3.96
N ASN A 67 -14.03 -11.57 -3.36
CA ASN A 67 -13.07 -10.50 -3.61
C ASN A 67 -11.68 -10.86 -3.08
N ILE A 68 -10.64 -10.43 -3.80
CA ILE A 68 -9.27 -10.57 -3.33
C ILE A 68 -8.91 -9.38 -2.45
N SER A 69 -8.20 -9.64 -1.36
CA SER A 69 -7.65 -8.61 -0.48
C SER A 69 -6.22 -8.96 -0.09
N ASN A 70 -5.35 -7.96 -0.04
CA ASN A 70 -3.94 -8.17 0.29
C ASN A 70 -3.34 -7.02 1.11
N PRO A 71 -3.89 -6.72 2.30
CA PRO A 71 -3.42 -5.61 3.11
C PRO A 71 -2.01 -5.83 3.65
N GLU A 72 -1.64 -7.08 3.97
CA GLU A 72 -0.29 -7.41 4.44
C GLU A 72 0.73 -7.32 3.30
N GLY A 73 0.39 -7.82 2.11
CA GLY A 73 1.22 -7.64 0.92
C GLY A 73 1.44 -6.16 0.58
N TYR A 74 0.42 -5.31 0.76
CA TYR A 74 0.57 -3.87 0.59
C TYR A 74 1.54 -3.27 1.62
N ALA A 75 1.48 -3.71 2.87
CA ALA A 75 2.43 -3.27 3.90
C ALA A 75 3.87 -3.68 3.56
N LEU A 76 4.08 -4.91 3.08
CA LEU A 76 5.38 -5.41 2.63
C LEU A 76 5.93 -4.62 1.42
N TRP A 77 5.09 -4.34 0.43
CA TRP A 77 5.46 -3.49 -0.68
C TRP A 77 5.86 -2.09 -0.24
N PHE A 78 5.08 -1.50 0.66
CA PHE A 78 5.37 -0.18 1.22
C PHE A 78 6.68 -0.16 1.99
N GLU A 79 6.93 -1.16 2.84
CA GLU A 79 8.16 -1.30 3.61
C GLU A 79 9.41 -1.46 2.71
N ALA A 80 9.30 -2.29 1.66
CA ALA A 80 10.37 -2.45 0.69
C ALA A 80 10.75 -1.13 0.02
N ASN A 81 9.75 -0.29 -0.31
CA ASN A 81 9.99 1.03 -0.89
C ASN A 81 10.54 2.05 0.13
N MET A 82 10.12 2.00 1.40
CA MET A 82 10.69 2.83 2.45
C MET A 82 12.19 2.58 2.65
N ASN A 83 12.61 1.34 2.49
CA ASN A 83 13.98 0.91 2.77
C ASN A 83 14.90 1.00 1.53
N LYS A 84 14.44 1.54 0.40
CA LYS A 84 15.25 1.68 -0.83
C LYS A 84 16.58 2.38 -0.60
N SER A 85 16.61 3.48 0.14
CA SER A 85 17.84 4.21 0.44
C SER A 85 18.79 3.43 1.31
N LYS A 86 18.29 2.75 2.36
CA LYS A 86 19.09 1.91 3.23
C LYS A 86 19.70 0.73 2.47
N LYS A 87 18.92 0.09 1.59
CA LYS A 87 19.38 -1.01 0.75
C LYS A 87 20.48 -0.56 -0.22
N ALA A 88 20.33 0.63 -0.82
CA ALA A 88 21.36 1.21 -1.69
C ALA A 88 22.64 1.56 -0.91
N MET A 89 22.54 2.12 0.30
CA MET A 89 23.69 2.38 1.17
C MET A 89 24.39 1.10 1.63
N LEU A 90 23.64 0.08 2.04
CA LEU A 90 24.19 -1.23 2.43
C LEU A 90 24.89 -1.96 1.28
N LEU A 91 24.45 -1.77 0.04
CA LEU A 91 25.13 -2.30 -1.15
C LEU A 91 26.43 -1.55 -1.45
N MET A 92 26.55 -0.29 -1.07
CA MET A 92 27.78 0.51 -1.18
C MET A 92 28.76 0.25 -0.04
N GLU A 93 28.26 0.01 1.16
CA GLU A 93 29.04 -0.38 2.33
C GLU A 93 28.98 -1.90 2.50
N LYS A 94 30.02 -2.60 2.09
CA LYS A 94 30.22 -4.03 2.41
C LYS A 94 30.49 -4.23 3.91
N ALA A 95 29.59 -3.83 4.79
CA ALA A 95 29.77 -4.05 6.22
C ALA A 95 28.45 -4.09 7.00
N GLN A 96 28.24 -5.27 7.55
CA GLN A 96 27.63 -5.59 8.86
C GLN A 96 26.23 -5.11 9.21
N VAL A 97 25.33 -6.11 9.20
CA VAL A 97 24.52 -6.62 10.33
C VAL A 97 23.59 -5.65 11.05
N ASP A 98 22.29 -5.99 10.87
CA ASP A 98 21.24 -5.97 11.89
C ASP A 98 21.21 -4.83 12.89
N ASN A 99 20.40 -3.84 12.53
CA ASN A 99 19.55 -3.25 13.56
C ASN A 99 18.10 -3.49 13.15
N LEU A 100 17.39 -4.25 13.97
CA LEU A 100 15.92 -4.36 13.92
C LEU A 100 15.32 -2.97 13.71
N PRO A 101 14.33 -2.83 12.82
CA PRO A 101 13.70 -1.53 12.58
C PRO A 101 13.13 -0.99 13.89
N ASN A 102 13.65 0.16 14.31
CA ASN A 102 13.19 0.82 15.52
C ASN A 102 11.84 1.48 15.23
N PHE A 103 10.74 0.77 15.47
CA PHE A 103 9.35 1.20 15.20
C PHE A 103 8.94 2.49 15.92
N ASN A 104 9.80 3.01 16.82
CA ASN A 104 9.53 4.23 17.57
C ASN A 104 9.77 5.54 16.78
N LYS A 105 10.42 5.48 15.60
CA LYS A 105 10.64 6.67 14.76
C LYS A 105 10.02 6.48 13.39
N LYS A 106 9.03 7.32 13.07
CA LYS A 106 8.45 7.36 11.73
C LYS A 106 9.53 7.73 10.69
N THR A 107 9.55 6.97 9.60
CA THR A 107 10.45 7.24 8.46
C THR A 107 10.08 8.55 7.75
N THR A 108 10.99 9.05 6.93
CA THR A 108 10.76 10.27 6.13
C THR A 108 9.54 10.11 5.21
N LEU A 109 9.40 8.97 4.54
CA LEU A 109 8.23 8.68 3.71
C LEU A 109 6.92 8.67 4.52
N GLN A 110 6.89 7.99 5.68
CA GLN A 110 5.70 7.97 6.54
C GLN A 110 5.29 9.38 7.00
N ARG A 111 6.26 10.22 7.35
CA ARG A 111 6.01 11.63 7.73
C ARG A 111 5.49 12.45 6.55
N ALA A 112 6.08 12.28 5.37
CA ALA A 112 5.63 12.95 4.15
C ALA A 112 4.17 12.59 3.82
N ILE A 113 3.83 11.30 3.84
CA ILE A 113 2.47 10.81 3.61
C ILE A 113 1.47 11.37 4.63
N GLN A 114 1.85 11.43 5.91
CA GLN A 114 0.98 12.03 6.94
C GLN A 114 0.69 13.50 6.68
N LEU A 115 1.69 14.27 6.25
CA LEU A 115 1.50 15.67 5.90
C LEU A 115 0.60 15.83 4.67
N LEU A 116 0.78 15.01 3.63
CA LEU A 116 -0.07 15.01 2.44
C LEU A 116 -1.52 14.67 2.77
N LYS A 117 -1.75 13.63 3.59
CA LYS A 117 -3.10 13.28 4.08
C LYS A 117 -3.73 14.40 4.89
N ARG A 118 -2.97 15.02 5.80
CA ARG A 118 -3.45 16.16 6.58
C ARG A 118 -3.79 17.37 5.71
N HIS A 119 -2.96 17.66 4.71
CA HIS A 119 -3.22 18.72 3.75
C HIS A 119 -4.52 18.46 2.97
N ARG A 120 -4.69 17.24 2.42
CA ARG A 120 -5.93 16.81 1.77
C ARG A 120 -7.14 17.01 2.67
N ASP A 121 -7.09 16.56 3.92
CA ASP A 121 -8.22 16.65 4.85
C ASP A 121 -8.61 18.12 5.13
N ASN A 122 -7.62 19.02 5.21
CA ASN A 122 -7.88 20.44 5.36
C ASN A 122 -8.44 21.07 4.06
N MET A 123 -7.94 20.66 2.89
CA MET A 123 -8.35 21.20 1.59
C MET A 123 -9.79 20.81 1.24
N PHE A 124 -10.22 19.62 1.60
CA PHE A 124 -11.55 19.08 1.32
C PHE A 124 -12.51 19.18 2.50
N LYS A 125 -12.18 19.98 3.52
CA LYS A 125 -13.07 20.21 4.66
C LYS A 125 -14.40 20.80 4.19
N GLY A 126 -15.49 20.08 4.44
CA GLY A 126 -16.84 20.43 3.98
C GLY A 126 -17.19 19.94 2.55
N ASN A 127 -16.28 19.18 1.91
CA ASN A 127 -16.52 18.51 0.63
C ASN A 127 -15.87 17.11 0.67
N GLU A 128 -16.32 16.28 1.59
CA GLU A 128 -15.71 14.97 1.89
C GLU A 128 -15.81 13.99 0.73
N ASP A 129 -16.89 14.07 -0.08
CA ASP A 129 -17.14 13.16 -1.21
C ASP A 129 -16.13 13.32 -2.36
N SER A 130 -15.50 14.48 -2.46
CA SER A 130 -14.47 14.76 -3.49
C SER A 130 -13.06 14.42 -3.02
N LYS A 131 -12.91 13.94 -1.80
CA LYS A 131 -11.62 13.67 -1.17
C LYS A 131 -11.02 12.37 -1.68
N ALA A 132 -9.81 12.41 -2.25
CA ALA A 132 -9.09 11.20 -2.61
C ALA A 132 -8.90 10.28 -1.39
N ILE A 133 -9.15 8.98 -1.55
CA ILE A 133 -8.95 8.00 -0.47
C ILE A 133 -7.47 7.89 -0.09
N SER A 134 -7.23 7.48 1.14
CA SER A 134 -5.87 7.49 1.72
C SER A 134 -4.86 6.59 0.99
N ILE A 135 -5.32 5.48 0.42
CA ILE A 135 -4.46 4.55 -0.27
C ILE A 135 -3.88 5.15 -1.56
N ILE A 136 -4.65 5.94 -2.30
CA ILE A 136 -4.19 6.64 -3.50
C ILE A 136 -3.00 7.55 -3.18
N ILE A 137 -3.11 8.38 -2.13
CA ILE A 137 -2.02 9.27 -1.70
C ILE A 137 -0.80 8.46 -1.28
N THR A 138 -1.02 7.37 -0.54
CA THR A 138 0.07 6.51 -0.08
C THR A 138 0.79 5.88 -1.26
N THR A 139 0.06 5.29 -2.22
CA THR A 139 0.62 4.64 -3.40
C THR A 139 1.42 5.62 -4.27
N LEU A 140 0.83 6.76 -4.62
CA LEU A 140 1.50 7.79 -5.43
C LEU A 140 2.76 8.36 -4.76
N ALA A 141 2.68 8.64 -3.46
CA ALA A 141 3.83 9.14 -2.71
C ALA A 141 4.95 8.10 -2.63
N THR A 142 4.59 6.83 -2.45
CA THR A 142 5.55 5.73 -2.38
C THR A 142 6.26 5.51 -3.72
N HIS A 143 5.56 5.57 -4.84
CA HIS A 143 6.16 5.49 -6.17
C HIS A 143 7.10 6.66 -6.48
N ALA A 144 6.76 7.85 -6.01
CA ALA A 144 7.53 9.05 -6.26
C ALA A 144 8.72 9.25 -5.30
N TYR A 145 8.78 8.49 -4.21
CA TYR A 145 9.83 8.57 -3.20
C TYR A 145 11.11 7.86 -3.66
N ASN A 146 12.26 8.51 -3.56
CA ASN A 146 13.56 7.97 -3.95
C ASN A 146 14.49 7.65 -2.77
N GLY A 147 13.96 7.69 -1.55
CA GLY A 147 14.75 7.38 -0.36
C GLY A 147 15.41 8.60 0.30
N GLU A 148 14.85 9.78 0.12
CA GLU A 148 15.38 11.00 0.73
C GLU A 148 15.31 10.92 2.27
N ASP A 149 16.39 11.30 2.93
CA ASP A 149 16.45 11.36 4.40
C ASP A 149 15.83 12.64 4.95
N ASN A 150 15.83 13.72 4.15
CA ASN A 150 15.27 15.00 4.52
C ASN A 150 13.80 15.11 4.12
N LEU A 151 12.93 15.49 5.05
CA LEU A 151 11.48 15.59 4.83
C LEU A 151 11.09 16.63 3.77
N ALA A 152 11.77 17.76 3.71
CA ALA A 152 11.48 18.81 2.73
C ALA A 152 11.85 18.36 1.31
N GLU A 153 12.98 17.67 1.16
CA GLU A 153 13.42 17.07 -0.11
C GLU A 153 12.47 15.96 -0.55
N ALA A 154 12.08 15.07 0.35
CA ALA A 154 11.10 14.04 0.08
C ALA A 154 9.77 14.63 -0.41
N LEU A 155 9.22 15.62 0.30
CA LEU A 155 7.99 16.28 -0.10
C LEU A 155 8.11 16.96 -1.47
N LYS A 156 9.21 17.69 -1.71
CA LYS A 156 9.48 18.32 -3.00
C LYS A 156 9.50 17.30 -4.13
N ASN A 157 10.25 16.20 -3.94
CA ASN A 157 10.36 15.15 -4.94
C ASN A 157 9.02 14.44 -5.18
N ILE A 158 8.31 14.07 -4.12
CA ILE A 158 6.99 13.43 -4.20
C ILE A 158 6.02 14.33 -4.97
N LEU A 159 5.86 15.60 -4.59
CA LEU A 159 4.93 16.53 -5.24
C LEU A 159 5.28 16.79 -6.71
N THR A 160 6.57 16.79 -7.05
CA THR A 160 7.02 17.00 -8.43
C THR A 160 6.71 15.78 -9.31
N ASN A 161 6.87 14.58 -8.77
CA ASN A 161 6.90 13.34 -9.57
C ASN A 161 5.62 12.50 -9.46
N MET A 162 4.82 12.60 -8.38
CA MET A 162 3.66 11.72 -8.17
C MET A 162 2.65 11.75 -9.33
N LYS A 163 2.50 12.87 -10.02
CA LYS A 163 1.61 13.01 -11.19
C LYS A 163 1.99 12.09 -12.37
N ARG A 164 3.26 11.65 -12.45
CA ARG A 164 3.74 10.76 -13.52
C ARG A 164 3.17 9.36 -13.43
N PHE A 165 2.68 8.99 -12.25
CA PHE A 165 2.08 7.68 -11.96
C PHE A 165 0.56 7.67 -12.14
N ILE A 166 -0.02 8.76 -12.64
CA ILE A 166 -1.43 8.86 -13.00
C ILE A 166 -1.54 8.83 -14.52
N ASN A 167 -2.28 7.88 -15.07
CA ASN A 167 -2.53 7.86 -16.50
C ASN A 167 -3.41 9.06 -16.89
N PRO A 168 -2.96 9.96 -17.79
CA PRO A 168 -3.73 11.17 -18.12
C PRO A 168 -5.00 10.89 -18.94
N HIS A 169 -5.05 9.75 -19.67
CA HIS A 169 -6.20 9.38 -20.51
C HIS A 169 -7.21 8.54 -19.77
N TYR A 170 -6.75 7.79 -18.79
CA TYR A 170 -7.57 6.96 -17.92
C TYR A 170 -6.98 7.08 -16.50
N PRO A 171 -7.51 7.98 -15.68
CA PRO A 171 -6.91 8.30 -14.37
C PRO A 171 -7.10 7.15 -13.39
N ARG A 172 -6.29 6.11 -13.55
CA ARG A 172 -6.23 4.93 -12.70
C ARG A 172 -4.87 4.86 -12.02
N ILE A 173 -4.88 4.47 -10.78
CA ILE A 173 -3.68 4.18 -9.99
C ILE A 173 -3.75 2.70 -9.63
N PRO A 174 -2.93 1.85 -10.27
CA PRO A 174 -2.93 0.43 -9.98
C PRO A 174 -2.63 0.14 -8.52
N ASN A 175 -3.36 -0.80 -7.94
CA ASN A 175 -3.02 -1.38 -6.66
C ASN A 175 -1.73 -2.21 -6.80
N PRO A 176 -0.61 -1.88 -6.12
CA PRO A 176 0.66 -2.58 -6.31
C PRO A 176 0.61 -4.06 -5.89
N THR A 177 -0.41 -4.46 -5.16
CA THR A 177 -0.61 -5.86 -4.73
C THR A 177 -1.73 -6.57 -5.46
N HIS A 178 -2.41 -5.89 -6.38
CA HIS A 178 -3.41 -6.43 -7.31
C HIS A 178 -3.53 -5.50 -8.52
N PRO A 179 -2.50 -5.43 -9.41
CA PRO A 179 -2.43 -4.43 -10.47
C PRO A 179 -3.55 -4.51 -11.50
N SER A 180 -4.15 -5.68 -11.69
CA SER A 180 -5.29 -5.93 -12.61
C SER A 180 -6.67 -5.65 -11.97
N GLU A 181 -6.73 -5.31 -10.68
CA GLU A 181 -7.98 -4.95 -10.00
C GLU A 181 -8.60 -3.69 -10.65
N ASP A 182 -9.90 -3.76 -10.98
CA ASP A 182 -10.68 -2.67 -11.60
C ASP A 182 -11.26 -1.67 -10.58
#